data_d90e60b1602939b203a6464c818509f2
#
_entry.id   d90e60b1602939b203a6464c818509f2
#
_cell.length_a   1.000
_cell.length_b   1.000
_cell.length_c   1.000
_cell.angle_alpha   90.00
_cell.angle_beta   90.00
_cell.angle_gamma   90.00
#
_symmetry.space_group_name_H-M   'P 1'
#
loop_
_entity.id
_entity.type
_entity.pdbx_description
1 polymer ?
#
loop_
_entity_poly.entity_id
_entity_poly.type
_entity_poly.pdbx_seq_one_letter_code
_entity_poly.pdbx_strand_id
1 'polypeptide(L)'
;MIYEVRTYTLRPGTVPEFEERYAKRLPARLKHSQLGAFWHTEFGTLNQVIHVYPYDDLQHRTRVRAALAQDPERNALPGGQEFIVAQEAEIMTPAPFMRPLGSRDYGAGNVYEMRTYTYAPGDLPKVLEAWAKAVPAREELSPLAACWTSELGGLNKFVHTWVYKDVNERARVRDASRAPGRAWPPQSGVRPIRQENKLLIAASFSPVR
;
A
#
# COMPACT_ATOMS: atom_id res chain seq x y z
N MET A 1 6.91 -4.36 14.28
CA MET A 1 6.44 -3.31 13.35
C MET A 1 5.18 -3.78 12.66
N ILE A 2 4.16 -2.92 12.55
CA ILE A 2 2.91 -3.11 11.81
C ILE A 2 2.67 -1.93 10.88
N TYR A 3 1.83 -2.11 9.87
CA TYR A 3 1.38 -1.04 8.98
C TYR A 3 -0.14 -0.88 9.08
N GLU A 4 -0.62 0.33 9.34
CA GLU A 4 -2.04 0.67 9.18
C GLU A 4 -2.25 1.13 7.74
N VAL A 5 -2.98 0.34 6.97
CA VAL A 5 -3.42 0.69 5.61
C VAL A 5 -4.83 1.26 5.71
N ARG A 6 -5.00 2.50 5.28
CA ARG A 6 -6.29 3.19 5.29
C ARG A 6 -6.73 3.48 3.87
N THR A 7 -7.92 3.02 3.52
CA THR A 7 -8.55 3.30 2.22
C THR A 7 -9.76 4.19 2.45
N TYR A 8 -9.75 5.37 1.85
CA TYR A 8 -10.92 6.26 1.88
C TYR A 8 -11.50 6.37 0.49
N THR A 9 -12.79 6.14 0.37
CA THR A 9 -13.54 6.44 -0.85
C THR A 9 -14.06 7.87 -0.76
N LEU A 10 -13.75 8.68 -1.76
CA LEU A 10 -14.10 10.09 -1.82
C LEU A 10 -15.24 10.32 -2.82
N ARG A 11 -15.89 11.46 -2.71
CA ARG A 11 -16.82 11.94 -3.74
C ARG A 11 -16.09 12.12 -5.07
N PRO A 12 -16.70 11.78 -6.20
CA PRO A 12 -16.09 11.98 -7.52
C PRO A 12 -15.57 13.42 -7.72
N GLY A 13 -14.37 13.55 -8.27
CA GLY A 13 -13.73 14.82 -8.57
C GLY A 13 -13.03 15.50 -7.40
N THR A 14 -13.04 14.94 -6.18
CA THR A 14 -12.48 15.60 -4.99
C THR A 14 -11.08 15.12 -4.60
N VAL A 15 -10.52 14.12 -5.30
CA VAL A 15 -9.19 13.59 -5.00
C VAL A 15 -8.11 14.66 -5.01
N PRO A 16 -7.99 15.54 -6.03
CA PRO A 16 -6.94 16.55 -6.06
C PRO A 16 -7.00 17.51 -4.86
N GLU A 17 -8.21 17.98 -4.52
CA GLU A 17 -8.39 18.89 -3.39
C GLU A 17 -8.13 18.18 -2.05
N PHE A 18 -8.52 16.92 -1.91
CA PHE A 18 -8.23 16.14 -0.73
C PHE A 18 -6.71 15.99 -0.53
N GLU A 19 -5.96 15.68 -1.58
CA GLU A 19 -4.50 15.57 -1.55
C GLU A 19 -3.83 16.91 -1.20
N GLU A 20 -4.29 18.02 -1.76
CA GLU A 20 -3.79 19.35 -1.43
C GLU A 20 -3.98 19.67 0.06
N ARG A 21 -5.18 19.44 0.60
CA ARG A 21 -5.47 19.64 2.02
C ARG A 21 -4.67 18.71 2.91
N TYR A 22 -4.51 17.47 2.47
CA TYR A 22 -3.69 16.49 3.18
C TYR A 22 -2.22 16.93 3.25
N ALA A 23 -1.66 17.38 2.12
CA ALA A 23 -0.30 17.90 2.05
C ALA A 23 -0.07 19.08 3.04
N LYS A 24 -1.04 20.00 3.14
CA LYS A 24 -0.97 21.13 4.10
C LYS A 24 -0.96 20.67 5.56
N ARG A 25 -1.62 19.55 5.89
CA ARG A 25 -1.69 18.97 7.24
C ARG A 25 -0.55 18.00 7.54
N LEU A 26 0.17 17.55 6.52
CA LEU A 26 1.21 16.54 6.66
C LEU A 26 2.35 16.96 7.60
N PRO A 27 2.87 18.20 7.60
CA PRO A 27 3.92 18.60 8.55
C PRO A 27 3.53 18.40 10.02
N ALA A 28 2.31 18.76 10.41
CA ALA A 28 1.81 18.51 11.76
C ALA A 28 1.69 17.01 12.04
N ARG A 29 1.22 16.22 11.06
CA ARG A 29 1.16 14.76 11.17
C ARG A 29 2.53 14.13 11.41
N LEU A 30 3.56 14.57 10.68
CA LEU A 30 4.92 14.02 10.75
C LEU A 30 5.62 14.24 12.11
N LYS A 31 5.14 15.17 12.92
CA LYS A 31 5.60 15.34 14.32
C LYS A 31 5.25 14.13 15.19
N HIS A 32 4.22 13.36 14.83
CA HIS A 32 3.70 12.25 15.62
C HIS A 32 4.04 10.87 15.04
N SER A 33 4.06 10.72 13.72
CA SER A 33 4.45 9.47 13.05
C SER A 33 4.76 9.70 11.59
N GLN A 34 5.58 8.80 11.03
CA GLN A 34 5.94 8.83 9.62
C GLN A 34 4.73 8.46 8.73
N LEU A 35 4.71 9.03 7.53
CA LEU A 35 3.90 8.52 6.42
C LEU A 35 4.73 7.48 5.69
N GLY A 36 4.19 6.28 5.48
CA GLY A 36 4.85 5.22 4.70
C GLY A 36 4.58 5.35 3.21
N ALA A 37 3.33 5.66 2.85
CA ALA A 37 2.93 5.87 1.45
C ALA A 37 1.60 6.64 1.38
N PHE A 38 1.37 7.30 0.24
CA PHE A 38 0.08 7.88 -0.11
C PHE A 38 -0.14 7.75 -1.62
N TRP A 39 -1.24 7.13 -2.01
CA TRP A 39 -1.64 6.93 -3.39
C TRP A 39 -3.11 7.27 -3.61
N HIS A 40 -3.48 7.56 -4.84
CA HIS A 40 -4.87 7.48 -5.29
C HIS A 40 -5.04 6.41 -6.37
N THR A 41 -6.28 5.96 -6.58
CA THR A 41 -6.61 4.94 -7.58
C THR A 41 -6.80 5.57 -8.95
N GLU A 42 -6.10 5.01 -9.96
CA GLU A 42 -6.32 5.30 -11.37
C GLU A 42 -7.23 4.25 -12.01
N PHE A 43 -7.05 2.96 -11.65
CA PHE A 43 -7.89 1.84 -12.07
C PHE A 43 -8.31 0.98 -10.87
N GLY A 44 -9.44 0.31 -10.99
CA GLY A 44 -10.11 -0.41 -9.94
C GLY A 44 -11.29 0.40 -9.40
N THR A 45 -11.54 0.36 -8.09
CA THR A 45 -12.54 1.26 -7.47
C THR A 45 -11.99 2.69 -7.52
N LEU A 46 -12.68 3.57 -8.27
CA LEU A 46 -12.25 4.95 -8.48
C LEU A 46 -12.46 5.82 -7.23
N ASN A 47 -11.81 7.00 -7.25
CA ASN A 47 -11.90 8.01 -6.21
C ASN A 47 -11.48 7.50 -4.82
N GLN A 48 -10.55 6.55 -4.77
CA GLN A 48 -9.97 6.11 -3.51
C GLN A 48 -8.61 6.75 -3.29
N VAL A 49 -8.34 7.14 -2.05
CA VAL A 49 -6.99 7.42 -1.56
C VAL A 49 -6.59 6.32 -0.58
N ILE A 50 -5.36 5.84 -0.72
CA ILE A 50 -4.78 4.79 0.13
C ILE A 50 -3.54 5.36 0.78
N HIS A 51 -3.54 5.44 2.11
CA HIS A 51 -2.41 5.94 2.87
C HIS A 51 -1.99 4.97 3.96
N VAL A 52 -0.68 4.84 4.14
CA VAL A 52 -0.07 3.80 4.96
C VAL A 52 0.80 4.42 6.03
N TYR A 53 0.66 3.95 7.26
CA TYR A 53 1.43 4.41 8.40
C TYR A 53 2.13 3.23 9.07
N PRO A 54 3.47 3.29 9.24
CA PRO A 54 4.19 2.35 10.08
C PRO A 54 4.01 2.69 11.55
N TYR A 55 3.89 1.66 12.38
CA TYR A 55 3.92 1.73 13.84
C TYR A 55 4.71 0.54 14.40
N ASP A 56 5.28 0.70 15.59
CA ASP A 56 5.97 -0.42 16.24
C ASP A 56 4.97 -1.53 16.59
N ASP A 57 3.81 -1.13 17.15
CA ASP A 57 2.73 -2.00 17.58
C ASP A 57 1.38 -1.24 17.66
N LEU A 58 0.33 -1.92 18.08
CA LEU A 58 -1.02 -1.34 18.27
C LEU A 58 -1.07 -0.29 19.37
N GLN A 59 -0.27 -0.42 20.43
CA GLN A 59 -0.23 0.57 21.51
C GLN A 59 0.43 1.87 21.03
N HIS A 60 1.53 1.77 20.29
CA HIS A 60 2.17 2.93 19.64
C HIS A 60 1.15 3.64 18.72
N ARG A 61 0.47 2.88 17.86
CA ARG A 61 -0.59 3.44 17.00
C ARG A 61 -1.66 4.18 17.82
N THR A 62 -2.12 3.60 18.93
CA THR A 62 -3.16 4.21 19.76
C THR A 62 -2.69 5.52 20.37
N ARG A 63 -1.46 5.56 20.92
CA ARG A 63 -0.87 6.79 21.49
C ARG A 63 -0.73 7.89 20.42
N VAL A 64 -0.20 7.55 19.25
CA VAL A 64 -0.04 8.49 18.13
C VAL A 64 -1.38 9.05 17.68
N ARG A 65 -2.41 8.22 17.55
CA ARG A 65 -3.74 8.68 17.14
C ARG A 65 -4.40 9.59 18.19
N ALA A 66 -4.22 9.29 19.46
CA ALA A 66 -4.70 10.16 20.56
C ALA A 66 -4.00 11.52 20.52
N ALA A 67 -2.67 11.55 20.38
CA ALA A 67 -1.91 12.79 20.27
C ALA A 67 -2.32 13.63 19.04
N LEU A 68 -2.51 13.00 17.89
CA LEU A 68 -3.00 13.66 16.68
C LEU A 68 -4.39 14.27 16.81
N ALA A 69 -5.27 13.65 17.57
CA ALA A 69 -6.62 14.17 17.79
C ALA A 69 -6.60 15.49 18.58
N GLN A 70 -5.56 15.70 19.40
CA GLN A 70 -5.36 16.88 20.22
C GLN A 70 -4.41 17.93 19.60
N ASP A 71 -3.81 17.64 18.43
CA ASP A 71 -2.85 18.53 17.80
C ASP A 71 -3.53 19.79 17.23
N PRO A 72 -3.23 21.00 17.79
CA PRO A 72 -3.89 22.22 17.38
C PRO A 72 -3.52 22.68 15.98
N GLU A 73 -2.28 22.46 15.54
CA GLU A 73 -1.84 22.86 14.20
C GLU A 73 -2.57 22.03 13.13
N ARG A 74 -2.66 20.71 13.37
CA ARG A 74 -3.42 19.83 12.50
C ARG A 74 -4.91 20.20 12.45
N ASN A 75 -5.50 20.54 13.59
CA ASN A 75 -6.92 20.80 13.72
C ASN A 75 -7.32 22.18 13.20
N ALA A 76 -6.39 23.13 13.12
CA ALA A 76 -6.60 24.43 12.51
C ALA A 76 -6.80 24.41 10.98
N LEU A 77 -6.41 23.31 10.32
CA LEU A 77 -6.49 23.17 8.86
C LEU A 77 -7.65 22.25 8.44
N PRO A 78 -8.36 22.56 7.34
CA PRO A 78 -9.43 21.72 6.85
C PRO A 78 -8.91 20.32 6.48
N GLY A 79 -9.64 19.28 6.86
CA GLY A 79 -9.22 17.88 6.67
C GLY A 79 -9.83 17.16 5.49
N GLY A 80 -10.81 17.77 4.83
CA GLY A 80 -11.54 17.16 3.70
C GLY A 80 -12.53 16.06 4.11
N GLN A 81 -12.99 16.07 5.36
CA GLN A 81 -13.96 15.07 5.86
C GLN A 81 -15.26 15.08 5.05
N GLU A 82 -15.67 16.24 4.52
CA GLU A 82 -16.85 16.42 3.68
C GLU A 82 -16.78 15.70 2.33
N PHE A 83 -15.57 15.32 1.89
CA PHE A 83 -15.37 14.56 0.66
C PHE A 83 -15.49 13.04 0.88
N ILE A 84 -15.42 12.58 2.13
CA ILE A 84 -15.31 11.14 2.44
C ILE A 84 -16.69 10.49 2.40
N VAL A 85 -16.82 9.45 1.60
CA VAL A 85 -18.02 8.60 1.48
C VAL A 85 -17.88 7.36 2.34
N ALA A 86 -16.69 6.73 2.36
CA ALA A 86 -16.41 5.54 3.17
C ALA A 86 -14.95 5.52 3.62
N GLN A 87 -14.70 4.87 4.74
CA GLN A 87 -13.36 4.71 5.32
C GLN A 87 -13.17 3.27 5.78
N GLU A 88 -12.05 2.69 5.38
CA GLU A 88 -11.59 1.39 5.87
C GLU A 88 -10.20 1.53 6.46
N ALA A 89 -9.87 0.72 7.46
CA ALA A 89 -8.55 0.63 8.04
C ALA A 89 -8.23 -0.83 8.37
N GLU A 90 -7.08 -1.29 7.88
CA GLU A 90 -6.58 -2.64 8.12
C GLU A 90 -5.19 -2.58 8.75
N ILE A 91 -4.90 -3.49 9.65
CA ILE A 91 -3.56 -3.66 10.20
C ILE A 91 -2.88 -4.80 9.44
N MET A 92 -1.69 -4.50 8.94
CA MET A 92 -0.90 -5.39 8.12
C MET A 92 0.43 -5.73 8.81
N THR A 93 0.84 -6.99 8.71
CA THR A 93 2.16 -7.48 9.11
C THR A 93 3.06 -7.54 7.87
N PRO A 94 4.23 -6.90 7.86
CA PRO A 94 5.13 -6.95 6.71
C PRO A 94 5.64 -8.38 6.47
N ALA A 95 5.75 -8.76 5.20
CA ALA A 95 6.43 -10.01 4.84
C ALA A 95 7.90 -9.94 5.27
N PRO A 96 8.52 -11.07 5.69
CA PRO A 96 9.90 -11.07 6.19
C PRO A 96 10.94 -10.51 5.20
N PHE A 97 10.64 -10.56 3.91
CA PHE A 97 11.50 -10.06 2.83
C PHE A 97 11.13 -8.64 2.36
N MET A 98 10.13 -8.01 2.97
CA MET A 98 9.72 -6.65 2.61
C MET A 98 10.71 -5.61 3.16
N ARG A 99 11.16 -4.69 2.31
CA ARG A 99 11.88 -3.49 2.76
C ARG A 99 10.91 -2.50 3.41
N PRO A 100 11.34 -1.73 4.42
CA PRO A 100 10.52 -0.65 4.99
C PRO A 100 10.05 0.32 3.91
N LEU A 101 8.78 0.75 3.98
CA LEU A 101 8.26 1.77 3.07
C LEU A 101 9.06 3.07 3.19
N GLY A 102 9.30 3.74 2.06
CA GLY A 102 10.09 4.96 1.99
C GLY A 102 11.61 4.76 2.08
N SER A 103 12.11 3.51 2.23
CA SER A 103 13.55 3.21 2.24
C SER A 103 14.20 3.23 0.85
N ARG A 104 13.41 3.35 -0.21
CA ARG A 104 13.86 3.42 -1.59
C ARG A 104 13.08 4.50 -2.34
N ASP A 105 13.79 5.35 -3.06
CA ASP A 105 13.23 6.25 -4.05
C ASP A 105 13.01 5.49 -5.37
N TYR A 106 11.81 5.56 -5.91
CA TYR A 106 11.45 4.93 -7.19
C TYR A 106 11.40 5.94 -8.34
N GLY A 107 11.54 7.22 -8.05
CA GLY A 107 11.35 8.32 -9.00
C GLY A 107 9.88 8.72 -9.18
N ALA A 108 9.63 9.94 -9.59
CA ALA A 108 8.29 10.46 -9.82
C ALA A 108 7.67 9.89 -11.12
N GLY A 109 6.33 9.85 -11.18
CA GLY A 109 5.58 9.48 -12.38
C GLY A 109 5.38 7.97 -12.58
N ASN A 110 5.77 7.15 -11.60
CA ASN A 110 5.56 5.71 -11.66
C ASN A 110 4.11 5.31 -11.39
N VAL A 111 3.74 4.16 -11.95
CA VAL A 111 2.47 3.46 -11.69
C VAL A 111 2.71 2.34 -10.68
N TYR A 112 1.85 2.24 -9.69
CA TYR A 112 1.91 1.22 -8.64
C TYR A 112 0.76 0.23 -8.83
N GLU A 113 1.06 -1.06 -8.98
CA GLU A 113 0.04 -2.11 -9.01
C GLU A 113 -0.06 -2.77 -7.64
N MET A 114 -1.11 -2.42 -6.88
CA MET A 114 -1.44 -3.10 -5.63
C MET A 114 -2.36 -4.28 -5.92
N ARG A 115 -1.93 -5.46 -5.51
CA ARG A 115 -2.68 -6.71 -5.67
C ARG A 115 -3.03 -7.29 -4.31
N THR A 116 -4.30 -7.60 -4.11
CA THR A 116 -4.80 -8.25 -2.90
C THR A 116 -5.29 -9.64 -3.24
N TYR A 117 -4.67 -10.65 -2.64
CA TYR A 117 -5.05 -12.05 -2.80
C TYR A 117 -5.55 -12.59 -1.47
N THR A 118 -6.74 -13.16 -1.46
CA THR A 118 -7.29 -13.84 -0.29
C THR A 118 -7.08 -15.35 -0.44
N TYR A 119 -6.58 -15.98 0.61
CA TYR A 119 -6.30 -17.40 0.67
C TYR A 119 -7.20 -18.11 1.70
N ALA A 120 -7.20 -19.44 1.69
CA ALA A 120 -7.82 -20.21 2.75
C ALA A 120 -7.06 -20.04 4.08
N PRO A 121 -7.74 -20.15 5.23
CA PRO A 121 -7.08 -20.13 6.53
C PRO A 121 -5.92 -21.14 6.61
N GLY A 122 -4.76 -20.66 7.08
CA GLY A 122 -3.54 -21.49 7.24
C GLY A 122 -2.63 -21.57 6.00
N ASP A 123 -3.01 -21.00 4.85
CA ASP A 123 -2.19 -21.09 3.62
C ASP A 123 -1.11 -19.99 3.51
N LEU A 124 -1.26 -18.86 4.22
CA LEU A 124 -0.33 -17.74 4.11
C LEU A 124 1.14 -18.09 4.38
N PRO A 125 1.50 -18.96 5.34
CA PRO A 125 2.91 -19.34 5.54
C PRO A 125 3.54 -19.97 4.30
N LYS A 126 2.83 -20.84 3.60
CA LYS A 126 3.31 -21.48 2.34
C LYS A 126 3.50 -20.43 1.23
N VAL A 127 2.58 -19.44 1.17
CA VAL A 127 2.68 -18.33 0.21
C VAL A 127 3.93 -17.51 0.51
N LEU A 128 4.13 -17.09 1.75
CA LEU A 128 5.28 -16.28 2.16
C LEU A 128 6.61 -17.00 1.86
N GLU A 129 6.72 -18.31 2.16
CA GLU A 129 7.91 -19.09 1.87
C GLU A 129 8.22 -19.14 0.37
N ALA A 130 7.22 -19.41 -0.47
CA ALA A 130 7.40 -19.48 -1.91
C ALA A 130 7.78 -18.09 -2.50
N TRP A 131 7.19 -17.03 -1.97
CA TRP A 131 7.49 -15.67 -2.39
C TRP A 131 8.90 -15.23 -1.99
N ALA A 132 9.35 -15.56 -0.79
CA ALA A 132 10.71 -15.27 -0.34
C ALA A 132 11.78 -15.81 -1.30
N LYS A 133 11.54 -17.01 -1.87
CA LYS A 133 12.42 -17.62 -2.86
C LYS A 133 12.36 -16.97 -4.25
N ALA A 134 11.19 -16.47 -4.66
CA ALA A 134 10.95 -15.99 -6.02
C ALA A 134 11.12 -14.47 -6.19
N VAL A 135 10.95 -13.69 -5.12
CA VAL A 135 11.01 -12.22 -5.17
C VAL A 135 12.33 -11.68 -5.70
N PRO A 136 13.52 -12.17 -5.30
CA PRO A 136 14.78 -11.63 -5.81
C PRO A 136 14.85 -11.62 -7.33
N ALA A 137 14.56 -12.73 -7.98
CA ALA A 137 14.57 -12.84 -9.45
C ALA A 137 13.45 -11.99 -10.11
N ARG A 138 12.33 -11.79 -9.42
CA ARG A 138 11.24 -10.96 -9.93
C ARG A 138 11.58 -9.47 -9.84
N GLU A 139 12.30 -9.06 -8.81
CA GLU A 139 12.74 -7.66 -8.62
C GLU A 139 13.78 -7.19 -9.64
N GLU A 140 14.45 -8.09 -10.35
CA GLU A 140 15.28 -7.74 -11.51
C GLU A 140 14.47 -7.08 -12.63
N LEU A 141 13.16 -7.35 -12.70
CA LEU A 141 12.28 -6.83 -13.74
C LEU A 141 11.51 -5.59 -13.31
N SER A 142 11.08 -5.51 -12.07
CA SER A 142 10.46 -4.31 -11.49
C SER A 142 10.49 -4.39 -9.95
N PRO A 143 10.63 -3.24 -9.25
CA PRO A 143 10.73 -3.23 -7.80
C PRO A 143 9.45 -3.66 -7.09
N LEU A 144 9.60 -4.33 -5.94
CA LEU A 144 8.54 -4.57 -4.96
C LEU A 144 8.54 -3.39 -3.97
N ALA A 145 7.49 -2.56 -4.00
CA ALA A 145 7.37 -1.44 -3.08
C ALA A 145 6.87 -1.86 -1.70
N ALA A 146 5.92 -2.79 -1.66
CA ALA A 146 5.31 -3.26 -0.41
C ALA A 146 4.85 -4.70 -0.53
N CYS A 147 4.89 -5.44 0.60
CA CYS A 147 4.38 -6.79 0.69
C CYS A 147 4.02 -7.11 2.14
N TRP A 148 2.77 -7.45 2.42
CA TRP A 148 2.30 -7.74 3.77
C TRP A 148 1.12 -8.71 3.79
N THR A 149 0.81 -9.23 4.97
CA THR A 149 -0.37 -10.03 5.26
C THR A 149 -1.28 -9.28 6.22
N SER A 150 -2.60 -9.52 6.13
CA SER A 150 -3.56 -8.91 7.04
C SER A 150 -3.50 -9.53 8.43
N GLU A 151 -3.46 -8.67 9.46
CA GLU A 151 -3.53 -9.04 10.88
C GLU A 151 -4.91 -8.72 11.46
N LEU A 152 -5.45 -7.52 11.18
CA LEU A 152 -6.79 -7.07 11.59
C LEU A 152 -7.52 -6.47 10.40
N GLY A 153 -8.84 -6.64 10.36
CA GLY A 153 -9.71 -6.31 9.25
C GLY A 153 -10.09 -7.56 8.47
N GLY A 154 -10.05 -7.52 7.13
CA GLY A 154 -10.28 -8.70 6.32
C GLY A 154 -9.10 -9.67 6.41
N LEU A 155 -9.33 -10.88 6.92
CA LEU A 155 -8.28 -11.86 7.19
C LEU A 155 -7.81 -12.62 5.94
N ASN A 156 -6.67 -13.34 6.10
CA ASN A 156 -6.06 -14.21 5.09
C ASN A 156 -5.71 -13.51 3.78
N LYS A 157 -5.48 -12.19 3.83
CA LYS A 157 -5.03 -11.41 2.69
C LYS A 157 -3.50 -11.42 2.60
N PHE A 158 -3.02 -11.55 1.38
CA PHE A 158 -1.65 -11.29 0.98
C PHE A 158 -1.67 -10.11 0.00
N VAL A 159 -1.09 -8.99 0.39
CA VAL A 159 -1.09 -7.75 -0.39
C VAL A 159 0.33 -7.46 -0.84
N HIS A 160 0.50 -7.15 -2.12
CA HIS A 160 1.80 -6.79 -2.66
C HIS A 160 1.67 -5.68 -3.70
N THR A 161 2.62 -4.76 -3.70
CA THR A 161 2.61 -3.59 -4.59
C THR A 161 3.89 -3.55 -5.41
N TRP A 162 3.74 -3.59 -6.74
CA TRP A 162 4.83 -3.51 -7.72
C TRP A 162 4.89 -2.13 -8.35
N VAL A 163 6.10 -1.69 -8.67
CA VAL A 163 6.35 -0.39 -9.30
C VAL A 163 6.68 -0.60 -10.76
N TYR A 164 6.09 0.23 -11.61
CA TYR A 164 6.34 0.27 -13.06
C TYR A 164 6.45 1.72 -13.51
N LYS A 165 7.24 1.97 -14.51
CA LYS A 165 7.37 3.29 -15.13
C LYS A 165 6.05 3.76 -15.75
N ASP A 166 5.34 2.82 -16.39
CA ASP A 166 4.05 3.05 -17.04
C ASP A 166 3.26 1.73 -17.22
N VAL A 167 2.05 1.83 -17.73
CA VAL A 167 1.17 0.67 -17.97
C VAL A 167 1.75 -0.27 -19.05
N ASN A 168 2.48 0.25 -20.03
CA ASN A 168 3.10 -0.58 -21.09
C ASN A 168 4.27 -1.38 -20.51
N GLU A 169 5.10 -0.75 -19.66
CA GLU A 169 6.14 -1.48 -18.95
C GLU A 169 5.55 -2.58 -18.06
N ARG A 170 4.48 -2.27 -17.34
CA ARG A 170 3.76 -3.29 -16.55
C ARG A 170 3.38 -4.52 -17.40
N ALA A 171 2.86 -4.32 -18.61
CA ALA A 171 2.51 -5.41 -19.52
C ALA A 171 3.77 -6.21 -19.89
N ARG A 172 4.81 -5.54 -20.40
CA ARG A 172 6.09 -6.19 -20.79
C ARG A 172 6.72 -6.97 -19.63
N VAL A 173 6.77 -6.37 -18.44
CA VAL A 173 7.36 -7.01 -17.25
C VAL A 173 6.56 -8.24 -16.83
N ARG A 174 5.23 -8.18 -16.87
CA ARG A 174 4.38 -9.33 -16.56
C ARG A 174 4.58 -10.48 -17.53
N ASP A 175 4.72 -10.20 -18.82
CA ASP A 175 5.01 -11.21 -19.83
C ASP A 175 6.42 -11.78 -19.62
N ALA A 176 7.43 -10.94 -19.47
CA ALA A 176 8.81 -11.35 -19.19
C ALA A 176 8.93 -12.20 -17.91
N SER A 177 8.15 -11.88 -16.88
CA SER A 177 8.19 -12.64 -15.61
C SER A 177 7.65 -14.06 -15.73
N ARG A 178 6.82 -14.34 -16.73
CA ARG A 178 6.20 -15.66 -16.99
C ARG A 178 6.94 -16.47 -18.07
N ALA A 179 8.01 -15.92 -18.62
CA ALA A 179 8.80 -16.61 -19.66
C ALA A 179 9.31 -17.97 -19.15
N PRO A 180 9.47 -18.97 -20.04
CA PRO A 180 10.04 -20.27 -19.67
C PRO A 180 11.36 -20.15 -18.92
N GLY A 181 11.55 -20.93 -17.86
CA GLY A 181 12.75 -20.89 -17.02
C GLY A 181 12.76 -19.85 -15.91
N ARG A 182 11.75 -18.97 -15.82
CA ARG A 182 11.61 -18.04 -14.69
C ARG A 182 10.95 -18.70 -13.48
N ALA A 183 11.41 -18.34 -12.28
CA ALA A 183 10.83 -18.78 -11.01
C ALA A 183 9.51 -18.06 -10.64
N TRP A 184 8.85 -17.43 -11.61
CA TRP A 184 7.61 -16.67 -11.41
C TRP A 184 6.46 -17.20 -12.28
N PRO A 185 5.22 -17.32 -11.78
CA PRO A 185 4.77 -17.01 -10.42
C PRO A 185 5.26 -18.02 -9.37
N PRO A 186 5.36 -17.59 -8.07
CA PRO A 186 5.80 -18.48 -6.99
C PRO A 186 4.93 -19.72 -6.87
N GLN A 187 5.57 -20.88 -6.71
CA GLN A 187 4.87 -22.18 -6.61
C GLN A 187 4.69 -22.53 -5.12
N SER A 188 3.61 -22.02 -4.51
CA SER A 188 3.29 -22.26 -3.09
C SER A 188 2.50 -23.55 -2.84
N GLY A 189 2.03 -24.24 -3.90
CA GLY A 189 1.15 -25.38 -3.78
C GLY A 189 -0.31 -25.03 -3.38
N VAL A 190 -0.59 -23.75 -3.11
CA VAL A 190 -1.93 -23.24 -2.76
C VAL A 190 -2.37 -22.16 -3.74
N ARG A 191 -3.68 -21.97 -3.88
CA ARG A 191 -4.27 -20.99 -4.80
C ARG A 191 -5.09 -19.96 -4.03
N PRO A 192 -5.04 -18.69 -4.44
CA PRO A 192 -5.94 -17.69 -3.89
C PRO A 192 -7.40 -18.02 -4.27
N ILE A 193 -8.30 -17.80 -3.32
CA ILE A 193 -9.75 -17.90 -3.52
C ILE A 193 -10.36 -16.62 -4.10
N ARG A 194 -9.66 -15.47 -3.92
CA ARG A 194 -10.04 -14.18 -4.50
C ARG A 194 -8.80 -13.39 -4.87
N GLN A 195 -8.87 -12.65 -5.97
CA GLN A 195 -7.81 -11.77 -6.43
C GLN A 195 -8.40 -10.43 -6.86
N GLU A 196 -7.80 -9.37 -6.38
CA GLU A 196 -8.13 -7.99 -6.76
C GLU A 196 -6.85 -7.24 -7.12
N ASN A 197 -6.96 -6.24 -7.99
CA ASN A 197 -5.87 -5.31 -8.22
C ASN A 197 -6.38 -3.88 -8.38
N LYS A 198 -5.49 -2.95 -8.07
CA LYS A 198 -5.67 -1.51 -8.31
C LYS A 198 -4.40 -0.99 -8.96
N LEU A 199 -4.53 -0.11 -9.93
CA LEU A 199 -3.44 0.74 -10.38
C LEU A 199 -3.53 2.07 -9.65
N LEU A 200 -2.41 2.48 -9.10
CA LEU A 200 -2.31 3.60 -8.19
C LEU A 200 -1.28 4.60 -8.72
N ILE A 201 -1.52 5.87 -8.45
CA ILE A 201 -0.56 6.97 -8.65
C ILE A 201 -0.19 7.51 -7.29
N ALA A 202 1.10 7.76 -7.07
CA ALA A 202 1.58 8.35 -5.83
C ALA A 202 1.28 9.85 -5.79
N ALA A 203 0.75 10.33 -4.67
CA ALA A 203 0.64 11.77 -4.44
C ALA A 203 2.04 12.42 -4.40
N SER A 204 2.12 13.70 -4.76
CA SER A 204 3.40 14.43 -4.87
C SER A 204 4.23 14.46 -3.56
N PHE A 205 3.57 14.31 -2.43
CA PHE A 205 4.18 14.26 -1.09
C PHE A 205 4.40 12.83 -0.57
N SER A 206 4.06 11.80 -1.34
CA SER A 206 4.23 10.41 -0.91
C SER A 206 5.72 10.05 -0.77
N PRO A 207 6.15 9.38 0.31
CA PRO A 207 7.52 8.89 0.46
C PRO A 207 7.91 7.81 -0.57
N VAL A 208 6.93 7.11 -1.11
CA VAL A 208 7.11 6.15 -2.20
C VAL A 208 6.61 6.78 -3.50
N ARG A 209 7.52 7.39 -4.25
CA ARG A 209 7.25 8.03 -5.55
C ARG A 209 8.45 7.94 -6.45
#